data_a5e3a5fcd696bc2212bb22e6d4145c6c
#
_entry.id   a5e3a5fcd696bc2212bb22e6d4145c6c
#
_cell.length_a   1.000
_cell.length_b   1.000
_cell.length_c   1.000
_cell.angle_alpha   90.00
_cell.angle_beta   90.00
_cell.angle_gamma   90.00
#
_symmetry.space_group_name_H-M   'P 1'
#
loop_
_entity.id
_entity.type
_entity.pdbx_description
1 polymer ?
#
loop_
_entity_poly.entity_id
_entity_poly.type
_entity_poly.pdbx_seq_one_letter_code
_entity_poly.pdbx_strand_id
1 'polypeptide(L)'
;LHGALLVVAGLSGCAQVDTVTEPVTAPVTHVEQTTPAVPEAAPERARTRRVEVTARIEAGSLPDGLEVPPPEADLMDRIRSGLSLPLVENSRVQTHLSWYRRHPEYFDRVFSRGNRYLFHIVGELEARGMPVDLALLPIVESAFDPFAYSHGRASGLWQFIPGTGRRFGLKQDWWYDGRRDVLDSTRAALDYLEVLSDHFDGDWLLAVAAYNSGEGNVLRAIRRNKKAGKPTDFWNLKLPRETQAYVPQLLALRALVADPAAFGMTLPVLPDRPYFKVVPLDGQIDLALAADLAEVDIDALYHLNPGYNRWATDPAGPHRLLVPADRADAFAARLATLPDDQKVRWARHRIKPGESLIAIAAKYETTPAVIRQVNGVSGNTIVAGQWLTIPTATRDLDRYSGSADSRLAQIQQRNQDRKRIDYRVRSGDSFWTIARKHRVSYKALAKWNGMAPGDTLRIGRKLVIWKGGEVPTGAVPAVTVVQASTPMSRAAPAERRRVNYTVRNGDSLWTISRKFRVTVGDLKEWNTSLGGQKYLRPGQRLVMYVDVMAQSGG
;
A
#
# COMPACT_ATOMS: atom_id res chain seq x y z
N LEU A 1 3.83 55.94 40.64
CA LEU A 1 3.78 57.13 39.76
C LEU A 1 3.18 56.70 38.42
N HIS A 2 1.90 56.97 38.31
CA HIS A 2 1.16 57.71 37.28
C HIS A 2 1.29 57.07 35.87
N GLY A 3 0.30 56.72 35.17
CA GLY A 3 -1.10 57.13 35.09
C GLY A 3 -1.59 56.89 33.67
N ALA A 4 -2.72 56.63 33.54
CA ALA A 4 -3.99 56.96 32.87
C ALA A 4 -4.24 56.06 31.64
N LEU A 5 -5.23 55.21 31.64
CA LEU A 5 -6.71 55.34 31.44
C LEU A 5 -7.10 56.18 30.22
N LEU A 6 -7.66 55.53 29.21
CA LEU A 6 -8.79 56.06 28.48
C LEU A 6 -9.66 54.96 27.88
N VAL A 7 -10.90 54.97 28.33
CA VAL A 7 -12.08 54.22 27.93
C VAL A 7 -12.76 54.96 26.78
N VAL A 8 -13.26 54.28 25.76
CA VAL A 8 -14.46 54.73 25.04
C VAL A 8 -15.35 53.54 24.73
N ALA A 9 -16.54 53.71 25.23
CA ALA A 9 -17.70 52.83 25.07
C ALA A 9 -18.54 53.25 23.84
N GLY A 10 -19.42 52.36 23.46
CA GLY A 10 -20.62 52.70 22.69
C GLY A 10 -20.97 51.61 21.67
N LEU A 11 -21.96 50.97 21.79
CA LEU A 11 -23.43 50.90 21.91
C LEU A 11 -23.91 49.81 20.93
N SER A 12 -24.46 48.74 21.43
CA SER A 12 -25.87 48.28 21.41
C SER A 12 -26.62 48.38 20.10
N GLY A 13 -27.19 47.26 19.70
CA GLY A 13 -28.27 47.17 18.71
C GLY A 13 -28.77 45.74 18.57
N CYS A 14 -29.60 45.27 19.52
CA CYS A 14 -30.48 44.12 19.37
C CYS A 14 -31.60 44.46 18.38
N ALA A 15 -31.98 43.53 17.50
CA ALA A 15 -33.33 43.43 16.97
C ALA A 15 -33.65 41.93 16.75
N GLN A 16 -34.51 41.45 17.63
CA GLN A 16 -35.38 40.29 17.39
C GLN A 16 -36.48 40.72 16.42
N VAL A 17 -36.86 39.85 15.49
CA VAL A 17 -38.20 39.85 14.89
C VAL A 17 -38.64 38.40 14.68
N ASP A 18 -39.89 38.22 15.08
CA ASP A 18 -40.63 36.99 15.25
C ASP A 18 -41.02 36.27 13.96
N THR A 19 -41.31 35.00 14.14
CA THR A 19 -42.06 34.06 13.31
C THR A 19 -43.40 34.60 12.79
N VAL A 20 -43.74 34.33 11.51
CA VAL A 20 -45.10 34.07 11.06
C VAL A 20 -45.10 33.03 9.95
N THR A 21 -45.84 31.98 10.17
CA THR A 21 -46.30 30.93 9.26
C THR A 21 -47.38 31.45 8.30
N GLU A 22 -47.42 31.01 7.07
CA GLU A 22 -48.42 30.21 6.35
C GLU A 22 -48.48 30.50 4.83
N PRO A 23 -49.17 29.66 4.02
CA PRO A 23 -48.72 29.34 2.67
C PRO A 23 -49.54 30.05 1.59
N VAL A 24 -48.93 30.29 0.43
CA VAL A 24 -49.67 30.77 -0.75
C VAL A 24 -49.43 29.78 -1.91
N THR A 25 -50.52 29.14 -2.28
CA THR A 25 -50.74 28.39 -3.52
C THR A 25 -50.99 29.30 -4.72
N ALA A 26 -50.47 28.92 -5.88
CA ALA A 26 -50.92 29.00 -7.26
C ALA A 26 -50.01 29.79 -8.22
N PRO A 27 -50.11 29.64 -9.54
CA PRO A 27 -50.49 28.50 -10.37
C PRO A 27 -49.40 28.12 -11.42
N VAL A 28 -49.55 26.94 -11.93
CA VAL A 28 -48.71 26.36 -13.02
C VAL A 28 -48.95 27.10 -14.34
N THR A 29 -47.94 27.69 -14.92
CA THR A 29 -47.90 28.07 -16.33
C THR A 29 -46.96 27.13 -17.07
N HIS A 30 -47.54 26.40 -18.02
CA HIS A 30 -46.80 25.61 -19.00
C HIS A 30 -45.92 26.52 -19.88
N VAL A 31 -44.64 26.29 -19.88
CA VAL A 31 -43.74 26.79 -20.92
C VAL A 31 -43.18 25.55 -21.63
N GLU A 32 -43.57 25.40 -22.90
CA GLU A 32 -42.99 24.47 -23.84
C GLU A 32 -41.48 24.79 -24.00
N GLN A 33 -40.61 23.92 -23.51
CA GLN A 33 -39.17 23.99 -23.85
C GLN A 33 -38.87 22.98 -24.93
N THR A 34 -38.57 23.50 -26.11
CA THR A 34 -37.95 22.79 -27.23
C THR A 34 -36.62 22.19 -26.82
N THR A 35 -36.57 20.89 -26.87
CA THR A 35 -35.36 20.08 -26.61
C THR A 35 -34.38 20.23 -27.78
N PRO A 36 -33.09 20.55 -27.54
CA PRO A 36 -32.08 20.40 -28.58
C PRO A 36 -31.74 18.93 -28.77
N ALA A 37 -31.57 18.53 -30.00
CA ALA A 37 -31.27 17.18 -30.43
C ALA A 37 -30.00 16.61 -29.74
N VAL A 38 -30.16 15.44 -29.12
CA VAL A 38 -29.09 14.64 -28.53
C VAL A 38 -28.33 13.97 -29.69
N PRO A 39 -26.98 13.98 -29.71
CA PRO A 39 -26.20 13.18 -30.64
C PRO A 39 -26.42 11.69 -30.40
N GLU A 40 -26.52 10.97 -31.48
CA GLU A 40 -26.78 9.54 -31.62
C GLU A 40 -25.89 8.70 -30.69
N ALA A 41 -26.49 7.84 -29.88
CA ALA A 41 -25.84 7.03 -28.85
C ALA A 41 -24.90 5.98 -29.47
N ALA A 42 -23.77 5.78 -28.85
CA ALA A 42 -22.87 4.64 -29.08
C ALA A 42 -23.65 3.30 -28.97
N PRO A 43 -23.24 2.27 -29.72
CA PRO A 43 -24.06 1.07 -29.92
C PRO A 43 -24.38 0.35 -28.63
N GLU A 44 -25.65 0.06 -28.45
CA GLU A 44 -26.32 -0.59 -27.32
C GLU A 44 -25.67 -1.89 -26.82
N ARG A 45 -24.85 -2.53 -27.66
CA ARG A 45 -24.12 -3.77 -27.35
C ARG A 45 -23.09 -3.63 -26.22
N ALA A 46 -22.47 -2.47 -26.06
CA ALA A 46 -21.47 -2.25 -25.02
C ALA A 46 -22.11 -2.01 -23.62
N ARG A 47 -23.29 -1.37 -23.59
CA ARG A 47 -24.03 -1.12 -22.34
C ARG A 47 -24.67 -2.38 -21.77
N THR A 48 -25.27 -3.22 -22.62
CA THR A 48 -25.90 -4.48 -22.21
C THR A 48 -24.89 -5.43 -21.58
N ARG A 49 -23.70 -5.54 -22.20
CA ARG A 49 -22.63 -6.42 -21.69
C ARG A 49 -22.07 -5.96 -20.34
N ARG A 50 -22.00 -4.65 -20.09
CA ARG A 50 -21.51 -4.09 -18.82
C ARG A 50 -22.51 -4.32 -17.67
N VAL A 51 -23.81 -4.20 -17.94
CA VAL A 51 -24.87 -4.44 -16.94
C VAL A 51 -24.97 -5.93 -16.59
N GLU A 52 -24.86 -6.82 -17.59
CA GLU A 52 -24.92 -8.26 -17.35
C GLU A 52 -23.73 -8.77 -16.51
N VAL A 53 -22.51 -8.25 -16.76
CA VAL A 53 -21.32 -8.66 -15.99
C VAL A 53 -21.40 -8.16 -14.54
N THR A 54 -21.89 -6.95 -14.30
CA THR A 54 -22.03 -6.41 -12.94
C THR A 54 -23.11 -7.17 -12.15
N ALA A 55 -24.23 -7.48 -12.79
CA ALA A 55 -25.30 -8.28 -12.18
C ALA A 55 -24.84 -9.72 -11.84
N ARG A 56 -23.94 -10.29 -12.65
CA ARG A 56 -23.38 -11.63 -12.40
C ARG A 56 -22.47 -11.68 -11.17
N ILE A 57 -21.71 -10.61 -10.92
CA ILE A 57 -20.81 -10.55 -9.75
C ILE A 57 -21.61 -10.37 -8.46
N GLU A 58 -22.71 -9.60 -8.51
CA GLU A 58 -23.56 -9.32 -7.34
C GLU A 58 -24.47 -10.48 -6.94
N ALA A 59 -24.91 -11.30 -7.89
CA ALA A 59 -25.89 -12.36 -7.63
C ALA A 59 -25.30 -13.71 -7.16
N GLY A 60 -23.97 -13.90 -7.23
CA GLY A 60 -23.32 -15.16 -6.83
C GLY A 60 -23.77 -16.41 -7.62
N SER A 61 -24.62 -16.25 -8.63
CA SER A 61 -25.10 -17.29 -9.54
C SER A 61 -24.71 -16.96 -10.97
N LEU A 62 -24.02 -17.86 -11.62
CA LEU A 62 -23.81 -17.84 -13.06
C LEU A 62 -25.16 -18.00 -13.75
N PRO A 63 -25.48 -17.25 -14.83
CA PRO A 63 -26.68 -17.50 -15.61
C PRO A 63 -26.61 -18.88 -16.27
N ASP A 64 -27.77 -19.54 -16.35
CA ASP A 64 -27.92 -20.78 -17.09
C ASP A 64 -27.45 -20.59 -18.55
N GLY A 65 -26.43 -21.39 -18.94
CA GLY A 65 -25.89 -21.39 -20.31
C GLY A 65 -24.45 -20.87 -20.46
N LEU A 66 -23.76 -20.47 -19.39
CA LEU A 66 -22.30 -20.40 -19.41
C LEU A 66 -21.74 -21.79 -19.11
N GLU A 67 -21.11 -22.37 -20.11
CA GLU A 67 -20.25 -23.54 -19.87
C GLU A 67 -19.21 -23.11 -18.82
N VAL A 68 -19.32 -23.64 -17.60
CA VAL A 68 -18.22 -23.61 -16.65
C VAL A 68 -17.09 -24.33 -17.36
N PRO A 69 -15.92 -23.69 -17.59
CA PRO A 69 -14.82 -24.38 -18.24
C PRO A 69 -14.59 -25.70 -17.51
N PRO A 70 -14.24 -26.78 -18.24
CA PRO A 70 -14.06 -28.08 -17.63
C PRO A 70 -13.10 -27.95 -16.44
N PRO A 71 -13.27 -28.70 -15.35
CA PRO A 71 -12.47 -28.59 -14.12
C PRO A 71 -10.96 -28.66 -14.32
N GLU A 72 -10.54 -29.13 -15.49
CA GLU A 72 -9.14 -29.31 -15.93
C GLU A 72 -8.63 -28.18 -16.83
N ALA A 73 -9.43 -27.13 -17.13
CA ALA A 73 -8.96 -26.01 -17.93
C ALA A 73 -7.82 -25.26 -17.20
N ASP A 74 -6.76 -24.95 -17.94
CA ASP A 74 -5.60 -24.24 -17.41
C ASP A 74 -5.79 -22.72 -17.52
N LEU A 75 -5.84 -22.02 -16.38
CA LEU A 75 -5.89 -20.57 -16.30
C LEU A 75 -4.72 -19.90 -17.09
N MET A 76 -3.58 -20.59 -17.22
CA MET A 76 -2.47 -20.10 -18.01
C MET A 76 -2.79 -20.00 -19.50
N ASP A 77 -3.64 -20.89 -20.04
CA ASP A 77 -4.11 -20.78 -21.43
C ASP A 77 -5.03 -19.58 -21.62
N ARG A 78 -5.91 -19.33 -20.67
CA ARG A 78 -6.75 -18.12 -20.63
C ARG A 78 -5.90 -16.84 -20.56
N ILE A 79 -4.87 -16.81 -19.71
CA ILE A 79 -3.92 -15.70 -19.64
C ILE A 79 -3.23 -15.53 -20.99
N ARG A 80 -2.70 -16.61 -21.60
CA ARG A 80 -2.03 -16.57 -22.93
C ARG A 80 -2.91 -15.97 -24.00
N SER A 81 -4.17 -16.37 -24.05
CA SER A 81 -5.12 -15.86 -25.04
C SER A 81 -5.44 -14.37 -24.92
N GLY A 82 -5.31 -13.81 -23.72
CA GLY A 82 -5.57 -12.40 -23.43
C GLY A 82 -4.33 -11.48 -23.46
N LEU A 83 -3.13 -12.03 -23.73
CA LEU A 83 -1.90 -11.23 -23.81
C LEU A 83 -1.93 -10.29 -25.02
N SER A 84 -1.77 -9.00 -24.81
CA SER A 84 -1.88 -7.97 -25.85
C SER A 84 -0.74 -6.95 -25.88
N LEU A 85 0.12 -6.89 -24.84
CA LEU A 85 1.29 -6.03 -24.87
C LEU A 85 2.29 -6.51 -25.94
N PRO A 86 3.11 -5.61 -26.52
CA PRO A 86 4.01 -5.98 -27.59
C PRO A 86 5.10 -6.95 -27.13
N LEU A 87 5.45 -7.91 -27.98
CA LEU A 87 6.70 -8.67 -27.87
C LEU A 87 7.84 -7.76 -28.34
N VAL A 88 8.81 -7.55 -27.49
CA VAL A 88 9.92 -6.63 -27.80
C VAL A 88 11.25 -7.33 -27.63
N GLU A 89 12.01 -7.40 -28.72
CA GLU A 89 13.41 -7.81 -28.67
C GLU A 89 14.29 -6.65 -28.21
N ASN A 90 14.67 -6.66 -26.93
CA ASN A 90 15.49 -5.62 -26.34
C ASN A 90 16.46 -6.24 -25.32
N SER A 91 17.69 -5.74 -25.27
CA SER A 91 18.71 -6.25 -24.37
C SER A 91 18.32 -6.22 -22.88
N ARG A 92 17.51 -5.23 -22.47
CA ARG A 92 16.97 -5.14 -21.10
C ARG A 92 15.98 -6.27 -20.82
N VAL A 93 15.11 -6.62 -21.78
CA VAL A 93 14.17 -7.75 -21.68
C VAL A 93 14.97 -9.07 -21.62
N GLN A 94 15.96 -9.24 -22.49
CA GLN A 94 16.82 -10.43 -22.53
C GLN A 94 17.60 -10.65 -21.22
N THR A 95 17.97 -9.58 -20.54
CA THR A 95 18.62 -9.66 -19.21
C THR A 95 17.69 -10.34 -18.20
N HIS A 96 16.41 -9.96 -18.17
CA HIS A 96 15.41 -10.57 -17.26
C HIS A 96 15.06 -12.00 -17.67
N LEU A 97 14.88 -12.27 -18.97
CA LEU A 97 14.66 -13.63 -19.48
C LEU A 97 15.81 -14.56 -19.09
N SER A 98 17.06 -14.10 -19.25
CA SER A 98 18.24 -14.88 -18.86
C SER A 98 18.28 -15.16 -17.35
N TRP A 99 17.78 -14.25 -16.53
CA TRP A 99 17.68 -14.48 -15.09
C TRP A 99 16.60 -15.52 -14.78
N TYR A 100 15.41 -15.39 -15.35
CA TYR A 100 14.29 -16.32 -15.16
C TYR A 100 14.64 -17.74 -15.59
N ARG A 101 15.29 -17.92 -16.73
CA ARG A 101 15.75 -19.23 -17.21
C ARG A 101 16.72 -19.93 -16.26
N ARG A 102 17.51 -19.18 -15.50
CA ARG A 102 18.44 -19.73 -14.49
C ARG A 102 17.80 -20.01 -13.14
N HIS A 103 16.55 -19.61 -12.93
CA HIS A 103 15.84 -19.75 -11.67
C HIS A 103 14.40 -20.28 -11.90
N PRO A 104 14.23 -21.47 -12.50
CA PRO A 104 12.90 -22.02 -12.78
C PRO A 104 12.07 -22.22 -11.50
N GLU A 105 12.72 -22.60 -10.39
CA GLU A 105 12.10 -22.77 -9.07
C GLU A 105 11.43 -21.50 -8.53
N TYR A 106 11.75 -20.35 -9.10
CA TYR A 106 11.07 -19.08 -8.79
C TYR A 106 9.61 -19.12 -9.21
N PHE A 107 9.33 -19.70 -10.37
CA PHE A 107 7.97 -19.74 -10.93
C PHE A 107 7.06 -20.69 -10.16
N ASP A 108 7.55 -21.86 -9.75
CA ASP A 108 6.77 -22.79 -8.91
C ASP A 108 6.29 -22.09 -7.64
N ARG A 109 7.17 -21.37 -6.97
CA ARG A 109 6.85 -20.61 -5.77
C ARG A 109 5.89 -19.44 -6.03
N VAL A 110 6.09 -18.72 -7.13
CA VAL A 110 5.30 -17.53 -7.48
C VAL A 110 3.89 -17.93 -7.89
N PHE A 111 3.75 -18.91 -8.78
CA PHE A 111 2.44 -19.35 -9.26
C PHE A 111 1.68 -20.15 -8.20
N SER A 112 2.35 -20.91 -7.33
CA SER A 112 1.71 -21.52 -6.15
C SER A 112 1.04 -20.46 -5.23
N ARG A 113 1.66 -19.27 -5.08
CA ARG A 113 1.04 -18.16 -4.37
C ARG A 113 -0.05 -17.49 -5.20
N GLY A 114 0.23 -17.25 -6.49
CA GLY A 114 -0.65 -16.57 -7.44
C GLY A 114 -1.95 -17.31 -7.70
N ASN A 115 -1.95 -18.64 -7.60
CA ASN A 115 -3.15 -19.47 -7.79
C ASN A 115 -4.36 -19.00 -6.95
N ARG A 116 -4.11 -18.43 -5.77
CA ARG A 116 -5.18 -17.87 -4.92
C ARG A 116 -5.86 -16.63 -5.50
N TYR A 117 -5.19 -15.88 -6.38
CA TYR A 117 -5.57 -14.52 -6.76
C TYR A 117 -5.78 -14.35 -8.26
N LEU A 118 -5.03 -15.12 -9.08
CA LEU A 118 -4.94 -14.92 -10.53
C LEU A 118 -6.28 -15.02 -11.23
N PHE A 119 -7.12 -15.99 -10.86
CA PHE A 119 -8.46 -16.12 -11.47
C PHE A 119 -9.26 -14.82 -11.31
N HIS A 120 -9.30 -14.26 -10.09
CA HIS A 120 -9.98 -12.99 -9.82
C HIS A 120 -9.34 -11.82 -10.59
N ILE A 121 -8.02 -11.70 -10.57
CA ILE A 121 -7.31 -10.61 -11.24
C ILE A 121 -7.54 -10.64 -12.75
N VAL A 122 -7.46 -11.82 -13.37
CA VAL A 122 -7.73 -12.02 -14.80
C VAL A 122 -9.16 -11.64 -15.13
N GLY A 123 -10.14 -12.10 -14.35
CA GLY A 123 -11.54 -11.76 -14.55
C GLY A 123 -11.82 -10.27 -14.46
N GLU A 124 -11.18 -9.55 -13.51
CA GLU A 124 -11.30 -8.09 -13.39
C GLU A 124 -10.68 -7.35 -14.59
N LEU A 125 -9.55 -7.82 -15.11
CA LEU A 125 -8.91 -7.25 -16.31
C LEU A 125 -9.78 -7.44 -17.55
N GLU A 126 -10.29 -8.65 -17.76
CA GLU A 126 -11.17 -8.97 -18.89
C GLU A 126 -12.48 -8.16 -18.83
N ALA A 127 -13.09 -8.05 -17.66
CA ALA A 127 -14.31 -7.28 -17.45
C ALA A 127 -14.14 -5.79 -17.81
N ARG A 128 -12.92 -5.26 -17.72
CA ARG A 128 -12.57 -3.88 -18.06
C ARG A 128 -11.98 -3.72 -19.47
N GLY A 129 -11.74 -4.82 -20.18
CA GLY A 129 -11.08 -4.80 -21.49
C GLY A 129 -9.61 -4.34 -21.43
N MET A 130 -8.96 -4.54 -20.30
CA MET A 130 -7.55 -4.20 -20.09
C MET A 130 -6.63 -5.34 -20.54
N PRO A 131 -5.35 -5.07 -20.90
CA PRO A 131 -4.39 -6.12 -21.22
C PRO A 131 -4.23 -7.13 -20.07
N VAL A 132 -4.44 -8.40 -20.37
CA VAL A 132 -4.31 -9.48 -19.36
C VAL A 132 -2.85 -9.62 -18.90
N ASP A 133 -1.88 -9.15 -19.66
CA ASP A 133 -0.48 -9.02 -19.25
C ASP A 133 -0.30 -8.35 -17.88
N LEU A 134 -1.21 -7.44 -17.51
CA LEU A 134 -1.18 -6.72 -16.23
C LEU A 134 -1.44 -7.65 -15.03
N ALA A 135 -1.99 -8.85 -15.24
CA ALA A 135 -2.09 -9.88 -14.20
C ALA A 135 -0.70 -10.36 -13.71
N LEU A 136 0.34 -10.09 -14.49
CA LEU A 136 1.72 -10.42 -14.14
C LEU A 136 2.41 -9.34 -13.30
N LEU A 137 1.82 -8.14 -13.13
CA LEU A 137 2.40 -7.06 -12.32
C LEU A 137 2.62 -7.46 -10.83
N PRO A 138 1.72 -8.18 -10.16
CA PRO A 138 1.96 -8.65 -8.80
C PRO A 138 3.18 -9.57 -8.67
N ILE A 139 3.64 -10.22 -9.78
CA ILE A 139 4.90 -10.98 -9.77
C ILE A 139 6.07 -10.01 -9.61
N VAL A 140 6.05 -8.90 -10.35
CA VAL A 140 7.11 -7.88 -10.32
C VAL A 140 7.10 -7.13 -8.99
N GLU A 141 5.92 -6.83 -8.45
CA GLU A 141 5.75 -6.03 -7.24
C GLU A 141 6.05 -6.81 -5.95
N SER A 142 5.50 -8.01 -5.82
CA SER A 142 5.49 -8.74 -4.55
C SER A 142 5.78 -10.24 -4.66
N ALA A 143 5.97 -10.78 -5.87
CA ALA A 143 5.95 -12.23 -6.12
C ALA A 143 4.69 -12.91 -5.53
N PHE A 144 3.53 -12.27 -5.67
CA PHE A 144 2.26 -12.65 -5.07
C PHE A 144 2.29 -12.84 -3.54
N ASP A 145 3.18 -12.13 -2.83
CA ASP A 145 3.15 -12.09 -1.37
C ASP A 145 2.19 -10.98 -0.89
N PRO A 146 1.01 -11.33 -0.34
CA PRO A 146 0.02 -10.34 0.09
C PRO A 146 0.48 -9.56 1.33
N PHE A 147 1.48 -10.05 2.05
CA PHE A 147 2.08 -9.40 3.21
C PHE A 147 3.37 -8.63 2.89
N ALA A 148 3.76 -8.56 1.61
CA ALA A 148 4.93 -7.82 1.19
C ALA A 148 4.89 -6.37 1.68
N TYR A 149 6.02 -5.90 2.23
CA TYR A 149 6.17 -4.53 2.72
C TYR A 149 7.54 -3.98 2.35
N SER A 150 7.56 -2.89 1.59
CA SER A 150 8.79 -2.30 1.06
C SER A 150 9.41 -1.24 1.98
N HIS A 151 10.66 -0.89 1.72
CA HIS A 151 11.33 0.24 2.39
C HIS A 151 10.65 1.60 2.11
N GLY A 152 9.89 1.71 1.02
CA GLY A 152 9.08 2.85 0.66
C GLY A 152 7.68 2.84 1.27
N ARG A 153 7.37 1.90 2.17
CA ARG A 153 6.06 1.68 2.80
C ARG A 153 5.00 1.14 1.84
N ALA A 154 5.39 0.65 0.67
CA ALA A 154 4.46 -0.02 -0.21
C ALA A 154 4.04 -1.37 0.40
N SER A 155 2.80 -1.78 0.22
CA SER A 155 2.23 -2.97 0.87
C SER A 155 1.27 -3.72 -0.04
N GLY A 156 1.22 -5.04 0.13
CA GLY A 156 0.29 -5.94 -0.53
C GLY A 156 0.74 -6.42 -1.90
N LEU A 157 -0.16 -7.11 -2.60
CA LEU A 157 0.10 -7.68 -3.94
C LEU A 157 0.57 -6.62 -4.93
N TRP A 158 -0.08 -5.46 -4.92
CA TRP A 158 0.07 -4.34 -5.83
C TRP A 158 1.01 -3.23 -5.34
N GLN A 159 1.65 -3.41 -4.19
CA GLN A 159 2.63 -2.51 -3.58
C GLN A 159 2.19 -1.03 -3.52
N PHE A 160 0.94 -0.79 -3.10
CA PHE A 160 0.49 0.59 -2.88
C PHE A 160 1.25 1.28 -1.77
N ILE A 161 1.81 2.47 -2.05
CA ILE A 161 2.28 3.38 -1.00
C ILE A 161 1.08 4.02 -0.27
N PRO A 162 1.22 4.42 1.03
CA PRO A 162 0.07 4.89 1.81
C PRO A 162 -0.73 6.03 1.19
N GLY A 163 -0.06 6.99 0.55
CA GLY A 163 -0.69 8.15 -0.08
C GLY A 163 -1.54 7.77 -1.29
N THR A 164 -0.96 6.99 -2.20
CA THR A 164 -1.66 6.50 -3.40
C THR A 164 -2.81 5.59 -3.02
N GLY A 165 -2.61 4.67 -2.05
CA GLY A 165 -3.68 3.82 -1.57
C GLY A 165 -4.89 4.62 -1.07
N ARG A 166 -4.68 5.67 -0.26
CA ARG A 166 -5.79 6.55 0.19
C ARG A 166 -6.47 7.29 -0.95
N ARG A 167 -5.71 7.74 -1.96
CA ARG A 167 -6.27 8.39 -3.16
C ARG A 167 -7.24 7.49 -3.92
N PHE A 168 -6.97 6.18 -3.93
CA PHE A 168 -7.82 5.16 -4.57
C PHE A 168 -8.75 4.44 -3.58
N GLY A 169 -9.05 5.06 -2.43
CA GLY A 169 -10.06 4.60 -1.47
C GLY A 169 -9.64 3.44 -0.56
N LEU A 170 -8.35 3.08 -0.53
CA LEU A 170 -7.86 2.00 0.32
C LEU A 170 -7.76 2.46 1.78
N LYS A 171 -8.68 1.96 2.61
CA LYS A 171 -8.74 2.22 4.06
C LYS A 171 -7.45 1.73 4.73
N GLN A 172 -6.92 2.49 5.68
CA GLN A 172 -5.70 2.15 6.42
C GLN A 172 -5.86 2.59 7.86
N ASP A 173 -6.14 1.66 8.75
CA ASP A 173 -6.28 1.91 10.18
C ASP A 173 -5.64 0.80 11.03
N TRP A 174 -6.00 0.74 12.30
CA TRP A 174 -5.46 -0.25 13.23
C TRP A 174 -5.97 -1.67 12.95
N TRP A 175 -7.23 -1.80 12.53
CA TRP A 175 -7.87 -3.07 12.23
C TRP A 175 -7.54 -3.57 10.84
N TYR A 176 -7.43 -2.66 9.86
CA TYR A 176 -7.46 -3.01 8.46
C TYR A 176 -6.48 -2.18 7.62
N ASP A 177 -5.87 -2.83 6.65
CA ASP A 177 -5.04 -2.20 5.63
C ASP A 177 -5.49 -2.66 4.24
N GLY A 178 -6.37 -1.89 3.60
CA GLY A 178 -6.96 -2.17 2.30
C GLY A 178 -5.94 -2.31 1.16
N ARG A 179 -4.70 -1.88 1.37
CA ARG A 179 -3.62 -2.07 0.39
C ARG A 179 -3.23 -3.55 0.25
N ARG A 180 -3.59 -4.38 1.24
CA ARG A 180 -3.38 -5.82 1.23
C ARG A 180 -4.63 -6.60 0.89
N ASP A 181 -5.82 -6.00 1.04
CA ASP A 181 -7.06 -6.65 0.65
C ASP A 181 -7.04 -7.04 -0.83
N VAL A 182 -7.40 -8.27 -1.13
CA VAL A 182 -7.29 -8.83 -2.49
C VAL A 182 -8.21 -8.10 -3.47
N LEU A 183 -9.47 -7.85 -3.08
CA LEU A 183 -10.47 -7.23 -3.94
C LEU A 183 -10.24 -5.73 -4.07
N ASP A 184 -10.14 -5.03 -2.92
CA ASP A 184 -10.01 -3.57 -2.92
C ASP A 184 -8.70 -3.11 -3.55
N SER A 185 -7.57 -3.81 -3.29
CA SER A 185 -6.30 -3.43 -3.89
C SER A 185 -6.23 -3.75 -5.38
N THR A 186 -6.87 -4.85 -5.84
CA THR A 186 -6.97 -5.16 -7.27
C THR A 186 -7.81 -4.10 -7.97
N ARG A 187 -9.03 -3.80 -7.48
CA ARG A 187 -9.85 -2.71 -8.01
C ARG A 187 -9.05 -1.39 -8.10
N ALA A 188 -8.42 -0.99 -7.00
CA ALA A 188 -7.65 0.26 -6.95
C ALA A 188 -6.45 0.27 -7.90
N ALA A 189 -5.78 -0.87 -8.10
CA ALA A 189 -4.65 -0.98 -9.03
C ALA A 189 -5.11 -0.83 -10.48
N LEU A 190 -6.22 -1.47 -10.83
CA LEU A 190 -6.78 -1.36 -12.17
C LEU A 190 -7.34 0.05 -12.42
N ASP A 191 -8.05 0.65 -11.46
CA ASP A 191 -8.50 2.06 -11.54
C ASP A 191 -7.30 3.01 -11.76
N TYR A 192 -6.18 2.76 -11.08
CA TYR A 192 -4.99 3.59 -11.25
C TYR A 192 -4.32 3.37 -12.60
N LEU A 193 -4.22 2.13 -13.08
CA LEU A 193 -3.65 1.78 -14.38
C LEU A 193 -4.51 2.34 -15.52
N GLU A 194 -5.85 2.33 -15.43
CA GLU A 194 -6.74 2.98 -16.39
C GLU A 194 -6.47 4.49 -16.47
N VAL A 195 -6.44 5.17 -15.31
CA VAL A 195 -6.11 6.61 -15.26
C VAL A 195 -4.74 6.91 -15.87
N LEU A 196 -3.75 6.02 -15.67
CA LEU A 196 -2.42 6.19 -16.26
C LEU A 196 -2.45 5.92 -17.78
N SER A 197 -3.17 4.91 -18.24
CA SER A 197 -3.33 4.61 -19.68
C SER A 197 -3.96 5.79 -20.41
N ASP A 198 -5.07 6.32 -19.87
CA ASP A 198 -5.75 7.50 -20.43
C ASP A 198 -4.82 8.72 -20.49
N HIS A 199 -3.98 8.89 -19.46
CA HIS A 199 -3.03 10.00 -19.37
C HIS A 199 -1.91 9.93 -20.41
N PHE A 200 -1.62 8.75 -20.92
CA PHE A 200 -0.60 8.49 -21.93
C PHE A 200 -1.20 8.02 -23.27
N ASP A 201 -2.43 8.42 -23.59
CA ASP A 201 -3.10 8.15 -24.86
C ASP A 201 -3.13 6.65 -25.24
N GLY A 202 -3.29 5.77 -24.25
CA GLY A 202 -3.34 4.31 -24.41
C GLY A 202 -1.97 3.62 -24.47
N ASP A 203 -0.86 4.34 -24.27
CA ASP A 203 0.48 3.72 -24.18
C ASP A 203 0.67 2.99 -22.83
N TRP A 204 0.40 1.70 -22.84
CA TRP A 204 0.53 0.84 -21.65
C TRP A 204 1.96 0.73 -21.13
N LEU A 205 3.00 0.88 -21.96
CA LEU A 205 4.38 0.85 -21.46
C LEU A 205 4.71 2.10 -20.65
N LEU A 206 4.19 3.26 -21.08
CA LEU A 206 4.28 4.51 -20.31
C LEU A 206 3.40 4.46 -19.05
N ALA A 207 2.20 3.87 -19.12
CA ALA A 207 1.32 3.69 -17.98
C ALA A 207 1.98 2.79 -16.90
N VAL A 208 2.55 1.65 -17.28
CA VAL A 208 3.28 0.75 -16.38
C VAL A 208 4.53 1.42 -15.80
N ALA A 209 5.26 2.20 -16.60
CA ALA A 209 6.40 2.99 -16.11
C ALA A 209 5.97 4.04 -15.08
N ALA A 210 4.79 4.65 -15.28
CA ALA A 210 4.23 5.64 -14.38
C ALA A 210 3.66 5.01 -13.09
N TYR A 211 3.10 3.81 -13.17
CA TYR A 211 2.68 3.04 -12.00
C TYR A 211 3.85 2.85 -11.01
N ASN A 212 5.02 2.46 -11.53
CA ASN A 212 6.23 2.26 -10.71
C ASN A 212 6.85 3.57 -10.20
N SER A 213 6.98 4.59 -11.05
CA SER A 213 7.75 5.80 -10.70
C SER A 213 6.91 7.04 -10.38
N GLY A 214 5.60 6.97 -10.60
CA GLY A 214 4.68 8.11 -10.59
C GLY A 214 4.64 8.86 -11.93
N GLU A 215 3.45 9.29 -12.32
CA GLU A 215 3.16 9.99 -13.57
C GLU A 215 4.05 11.22 -13.80
N GLY A 216 4.33 11.97 -12.74
CA GLY A 216 5.16 13.18 -12.81
C GLY A 216 6.59 12.94 -13.29
N ASN A 217 7.18 11.76 -13.04
CA ASN A 217 8.52 11.41 -13.53
C ASN A 217 8.50 11.12 -15.03
N VAL A 218 7.51 10.36 -15.49
CA VAL A 218 7.34 10.03 -16.90
C VAL A 218 7.06 11.29 -17.72
N LEU A 219 6.12 12.13 -17.30
CA LEU A 219 5.79 13.40 -17.95
C LEU A 219 6.98 14.35 -18.04
N ARG A 220 7.80 14.44 -16.99
CA ARG A 220 9.02 15.24 -17.05
C ARG A 220 10.01 14.70 -18.08
N ALA A 221 10.14 13.40 -18.20
CA ALA A 221 11.01 12.77 -19.18
C ALA A 221 10.49 13.00 -20.61
N ILE A 222 9.18 12.86 -20.84
CA ILE A 222 8.51 13.16 -22.14
C ILE A 222 8.75 14.63 -22.51
N ARG A 223 8.46 15.58 -21.62
CA ARG A 223 8.67 17.02 -21.90
C ARG A 223 10.12 17.34 -22.25
N ARG A 224 11.08 16.71 -21.55
CA ARG A 224 12.51 16.89 -21.84
C ARG A 224 12.87 16.37 -23.24
N ASN A 225 12.38 15.18 -23.61
CA ASN A 225 12.63 14.60 -24.92
C ASN A 225 11.95 15.41 -26.03
N LYS A 226 10.67 15.82 -25.87
CA LYS A 226 9.97 16.72 -26.81
C LYS A 226 10.77 18.00 -27.08
N LYS A 227 11.28 18.65 -25.99
CA LYS A 227 12.14 19.87 -26.14
C LYS A 227 13.45 19.59 -26.88
N ALA A 228 13.96 18.38 -26.82
CA ALA A 228 15.21 17.97 -27.47
C ALA A 228 15.02 17.33 -28.84
N GLY A 229 13.78 17.31 -29.40
CA GLY A 229 13.45 16.65 -30.68
C GLY A 229 13.68 15.13 -30.66
N LYS A 230 13.58 14.47 -29.48
CA LYS A 230 13.81 13.03 -29.30
C LYS A 230 12.49 12.27 -29.18
N PRO A 231 12.47 10.97 -29.53
CA PRO A 231 11.31 10.11 -29.32
C PRO A 231 10.85 10.10 -27.87
N THR A 232 9.54 9.94 -27.64
CA THR A 232 8.90 10.02 -26.32
C THR A 232 8.32 8.69 -25.83
N ASP A 233 8.54 7.61 -26.56
CA ASP A 233 8.22 6.26 -26.13
C ASP A 233 9.09 5.82 -24.94
N PHE A 234 8.63 4.79 -24.20
CA PHE A 234 9.30 4.28 -23.01
C PHE A 234 10.80 4.04 -23.20
N TRP A 235 11.21 3.47 -24.35
CA TRP A 235 12.58 3.02 -24.59
C TRP A 235 13.58 4.16 -24.69
N ASN A 236 13.11 5.32 -25.14
CA ASN A 236 13.88 6.53 -25.34
C ASN A 236 13.86 7.48 -24.13
N LEU A 237 13.02 7.22 -23.12
CA LEU A 237 12.95 8.07 -21.94
C LEU A 237 14.06 7.78 -20.93
N LYS A 238 14.66 8.84 -20.38
CA LYS A 238 15.58 8.73 -19.23
C LYS A 238 14.78 8.74 -17.93
N LEU A 239 14.40 7.56 -17.44
CA LEU A 239 13.66 7.30 -16.21
C LEU A 239 14.59 6.84 -15.07
N PRO A 240 14.11 6.72 -13.83
CA PRO A 240 14.84 6.08 -12.74
C PRO A 240 15.29 4.66 -13.12
N ARG A 241 16.44 4.22 -12.62
CA ARG A 241 17.01 2.88 -12.97
C ARG A 241 16.03 1.74 -12.67
N GLU A 242 15.32 1.84 -11.55
CA GLU A 242 14.28 0.87 -11.16
C GLU A 242 13.20 0.78 -12.25
N THR A 243 12.65 1.91 -12.68
CA THR A 243 11.63 1.98 -13.72
C THR A 243 12.13 1.50 -15.08
N GLN A 244 13.39 1.79 -15.40
CA GLN A 244 14.02 1.28 -16.63
C GLN A 244 14.16 -0.25 -16.67
N ALA A 245 14.14 -0.92 -15.52
CA ALA A 245 14.14 -2.38 -15.39
C ALA A 245 12.72 -2.95 -15.26
N TYR A 246 11.79 -2.20 -14.69
CA TYR A 246 10.45 -2.64 -14.33
C TYR A 246 9.60 -3.06 -15.55
N VAL A 247 9.48 -2.20 -16.55
CA VAL A 247 8.74 -2.52 -17.78
C VAL A 247 9.38 -3.68 -18.55
N PRO A 248 10.72 -3.72 -18.79
CA PRO A 248 11.37 -4.89 -19.37
C PRO A 248 11.17 -6.19 -18.59
N GLN A 249 11.06 -6.12 -17.26
CA GLN A 249 10.79 -7.28 -16.41
C GLN A 249 9.39 -7.84 -16.66
N LEU A 250 8.36 -6.97 -16.76
CA LEU A 250 7.00 -7.38 -17.13
C LEU A 250 6.97 -8.02 -18.52
N LEU A 251 7.63 -7.38 -19.51
CA LEU A 251 7.66 -7.91 -20.86
C LEU A 251 8.42 -9.25 -20.98
N ALA A 252 9.43 -9.46 -20.14
CA ALA A 252 10.11 -10.75 -20.03
C ALA A 252 9.18 -11.83 -19.46
N LEU A 253 8.39 -11.51 -18.43
CA LEU A 253 7.37 -12.41 -17.88
C LEU A 253 6.30 -12.73 -18.94
N ARG A 254 5.82 -11.71 -19.62
CA ARG A 254 4.87 -11.86 -20.72
C ARG A 254 5.37 -12.80 -21.80
N ALA A 255 6.62 -12.61 -22.27
CA ALA A 255 7.22 -13.47 -23.30
C ALA A 255 7.32 -14.93 -22.82
N LEU A 256 7.74 -15.13 -21.57
CA LEU A 256 7.90 -16.45 -20.97
C LEU A 256 6.55 -17.14 -20.76
N VAL A 257 5.50 -16.41 -20.37
CA VAL A 257 4.15 -16.95 -20.21
C VAL A 257 3.52 -17.28 -21.56
N ALA A 258 3.80 -16.47 -22.61
CA ALA A 258 3.30 -16.71 -23.96
C ALA A 258 3.81 -18.01 -24.57
N ASP A 259 5.10 -18.30 -24.41
CA ASP A 259 5.72 -19.52 -24.93
C ASP A 259 6.86 -19.98 -23.99
N PRO A 260 6.54 -20.69 -22.89
CA PRO A 260 7.54 -21.15 -21.96
C PRO A 260 8.52 -22.14 -22.58
N ALA A 261 8.07 -22.95 -23.57
CA ALA A 261 8.89 -23.96 -24.23
C ALA A 261 10.04 -23.33 -25.04
N ALA A 262 9.81 -22.18 -25.69
CA ALA A 262 10.86 -21.42 -26.38
C ALA A 262 12.00 -20.99 -25.45
N PHE A 263 11.77 -20.96 -24.16
CA PHE A 263 12.75 -20.61 -23.12
C PHE A 263 13.27 -21.84 -22.36
N GLY A 264 12.86 -23.05 -22.77
CA GLY A 264 13.23 -24.31 -22.09
C GLY A 264 12.62 -24.42 -20.69
N MET A 265 11.42 -23.87 -20.50
CA MET A 265 10.73 -23.85 -19.21
C MET A 265 9.37 -24.54 -19.30
N THR A 266 8.90 -25.04 -18.16
CA THR A 266 7.53 -25.50 -17.96
C THR A 266 6.92 -24.68 -16.86
N LEU A 267 5.70 -24.19 -17.05
CA LEU A 267 4.94 -23.49 -16.02
C LEU A 267 3.95 -24.47 -15.36
N PRO A 268 3.63 -24.29 -14.08
CA PRO A 268 2.63 -25.12 -13.42
C PRO A 268 1.25 -24.88 -14.03
N VAL A 269 0.44 -25.93 -14.10
CA VAL A 269 -0.98 -25.86 -14.46
C VAL A 269 -1.74 -25.21 -13.30
N LEU A 270 -2.56 -24.23 -13.60
CA LEU A 270 -3.42 -23.54 -12.64
C LEU A 270 -4.90 -23.77 -13.00
N PRO A 271 -5.75 -24.24 -12.07
CA PRO A 271 -7.17 -24.44 -12.36
C PRO A 271 -7.86 -23.12 -12.79
N ASP A 272 -8.54 -23.12 -13.93
CA ASP A 272 -9.33 -21.96 -14.40
C ASP A 272 -10.70 -21.95 -13.71
N ARG A 273 -10.69 -21.74 -12.40
CA ARG A 273 -11.89 -21.64 -11.56
C ARG A 273 -11.63 -20.74 -10.37
N PRO A 274 -12.68 -20.16 -9.77
CA PRO A 274 -12.55 -19.33 -8.57
C PRO A 274 -11.87 -20.10 -7.43
N TYR A 275 -10.80 -19.55 -6.89
CA TYR A 275 -10.16 -20.10 -5.70
C TYR A 275 -10.94 -19.80 -4.42
N PHE A 276 -11.66 -18.67 -4.38
CA PHE A 276 -12.46 -18.22 -3.23
C PHE A 276 -13.82 -17.70 -3.66
N LYS A 277 -14.77 -17.68 -2.72
CA LYS A 277 -16.01 -16.89 -2.80
C LYS A 277 -15.99 -15.77 -1.76
N VAL A 278 -16.73 -14.72 -2.04
CA VAL A 278 -16.97 -13.62 -1.10
C VAL A 278 -18.18 -13.97 -0.25
N VAL A 279 -18.00 -14.08 1.06
CA VAL A 279 -19.10 -14.29 2.00
C VAL A 279 -19.36 -12.98 2.76
N PRO A 280 -20.56 -12.39 2.64
CA PRO A 280 -20.92 -11.20 3.39
C PRO A 280 -21.01 -11.50 4.89
N LEU A 281 -20.70 -10.49 5.70
CA LEU A 281 -20.83 -10.52 7.16
C LEU A 281 -21.80 -9.43 7.61
N ASP A 282 -22.59 -9.70 8.61
CA ASP A 282 -23.48 -8.72 9.26
C ASP A 282 -22.81 -7.96 10.41
N GLY A 283 -21.52 -8.24 10.68
CA GLY A 283 -20.76 -7.56 11.72
C GLY A 283 -19.32 -8.07 11.86
N GLN A 284 -18.74 -7.80 13.00
CA GLN A 284 -17.39 -8.25 13.35
C GLN A 284 -17.39 -9.74 13.68
N ILE A 285 -16.40 -10.48 13.18
CA ILE A 285 -16.16 -11.88 13.54
C ILE A 285 -14.69 -12.10 13.90
N ASP A 286 -14.45 -12.97 14.87
CA ASP A 286 -13.14 -13.50 15.21
C ASP A 286 -12.62 -14.39 14.08
N LEU A 287 -11.37 -14.17 13.64
CA LEU A 287 -10.81 -14.89 12.48
C LEU A 287 -10.43 -16.34 12.78
N ALA A 288 -10.12 -16.68 14.04
CA ALA A 288 -9.92 -18.08 14.40
C ALA A 288 -11.26 -18.85 14.41
N LEU A 289 -12.31 -18.23 14.94
CA LEU A 289 -13.66 -18.78 14.86
C LEU A 289 -14.12 -18.92 13.39
N ALA A 290 -13.85 -17.91 12.55
CA ALA A 290 -14.18 -17.98 11.13
C ALA A 290 -13.42 -19.11 10.42
N ALA A 291 -12.16 -19.35 10.76
CA ALA A 291 -11.36 -20.45 10.24
C ALA A 291 -11.92 -21.81 10.68
N ASP A 292 -12.30 -21.94 11.97
CA ASP A 292 -12.97 -23.15 12.50
C ASP A 292 -14.30 -23.43 11.77
N LEU A 293 -15.14 -22.40 11.56
CA LEU A 293 -16.41 -22.52 10.84
C LEU A 293 -16.23 -22.90 9.36
N ALA A 294 -15.17 -22.38 8.72
CA ALA A 294 -14.83 -22.70 7.34
C ALA A 294 -14.07 -24.03 7.20
N GLU A 295 -13.67 -24.65 8.30
CA GLU A 295 -12.83 -25.87 8.34
C GLU A 295 -11.53 -25.69 7.53
N VAL A 296 -10.88 -24.54 7.70
CA VAL A 296 -9.61 -24.22 7.05
C VAL A 296 -8.56 -23.80 8.06
N ASP A 297 -7.29 -23.93 7.67
CA ASP A 297 -6.20 -23.37 8.45
C ASP A 297 -6.32 -21.83 8.53
N ILE A 298 -6.07 -21.26 9.69
CA ILE A 298 -6.12 -19.81 9.90
C ILE A 298 -5.13 -19.06 9.01
N ASP A 299 -3.99 -19.66 8.67
CA ASP A 299 -3.04 -19.10 7.73
C ASP A 299 -3.62 -18.99 6.32
N ALA A 300 -4.39 -20.01 5.89
CA ALA A 300 -5.10 -19.99 4.60
C ALA A 300 -6.13 -18.84 4.58
N LEU A 301 -6.89 -18.67 5.68
CA LEU A 301 -7.87 -17.60 5.80
C LEU A 301 -7.20 -16.21 5.76
N TYR A 302 -6.07 -16.02 6.47
CA TYR A 302 -5.33 -14.77 6.41
C TYR A 302 -4.70 -14.49 5.04
N HIS A 303 -4.28 -15.50 4.30
CA HIS A 303 -3.76 -15.31 2.95
C HIS A 303 -4.83 -14.83 1.97
N LEU A 304 -6.09 -15.24 2.16
CA LEU A 304 -7.22 -14.70 1.40
C LEU A 304 -7.67 -13.32 1.91
N ASN A 305 -7.50 -13.05 3.20
CA ASN A 305 -7.94 -11.82 3.86
C ASN A 305 -6.78 -11.02 4.50
N PRO A 306 -5.71 -10.73 3.75
CA PRO A 306 -4.49 -10.14 4.31
C PRO A 306 -4.67 -8.69 4.75
N GLY A 307 -5.79 -8.08 4.40
CA GLY A 307 -6.19 -6.74 4.85
C GLY A 307 -6.41 -6.66 6.36
N TYR A 308 -6.90 -7.71 6.99
CA TYR A 308 -7.13 -7.71 8.43
C TYR A 308 -5.83 -7.79 9.22
N ASN A 309 -5.67 -6.81 10.12
CA ASN A 309 -4.45 -6.64 10.92
C ASN A 309 -4.49 -7.39 12.25
N ARG A 310 -5.69 -7.76 12.72
CA ARG A 310 -5.91 -8.21 14.09
C ARG A 310 -6.56 -9.59 14.11
N TRP A 311 -6.90 -10.03 15.29
CA TRP A 311 -7.55 -11.30 15.57
C TRP A 311 -9.00 -11.38 15.05
N ALA A 312 -9.63 -10.25 14.71
CA ALA A 312 -10.99 -10.17 14.16
C ALA A 312 -11.04 -9.26 12.95
N THR A 313 -12.14 -9.32 12.21
CA THR A 313 -12.49 -8.37 11.15
C THR A 313 -12.69 -6.96 11.74
N ASP A 314 -12.63 -5.94 10.89
CA ASP A 314 -12.84 -4.55 11.31
C ASP A 314 -14.34 -4.30 11.62
N PRO A 315 -14.68 -3.78 12.83
CA PRO A 315 -16.08 -3.49 13.16
C PRO A 315 -16.72 -2.40 12.27
N ALA A 316 -15.92 -1.61 11.56
CA ALA A 316 -16.38 -0.60 10.60
C ALA A 316 -16.28 -1.07 9.13
N GLY A 317 -16.09 -2.37 8.91
CA GLY A 317 -15.97 -2.98 7.58
C GLY A 317 -14.60 -2.83 6.90
N PRO A 318 -14.42 -3.56 5.80
CA PRO A 318 -15.46 -4.22 5.01
C PRO A 318 -16.07 -5.43 5.73
N HIS A 319 -17.40 -5.57 5.60
CA HIS A 319 -18.13 -6.68 6.22
C HIS A 319 -18.20 -7.86 5.26
N ARG A 320 -17.07 -8.52 5.04
CA ARG A 320 -16.94 -9.70 4.17
C ARG A 320 -15.72 -10.52 4.57
N LEU A 321 -15.74 -11.80 4.20
CA LEU A 321 -14.57 -12.68 4.17
C LEU A 321 -14.46 -13.36 2.82
N LEU A 322 -13.23 -13.53 2.35
CA LEU A 322 -12.89 -14.44 1.26
C LEU A 322 -12.64 -15.81 1.87
N VAL A 323 -13.41 -16.78 1.44
CA VAL A 323 -13.34 -18.17 1.93
C VAL A 323 -13.06 -19.08 0.74
N PRO A 324 -12.24 -20.15 0.87
CA PRO A 324 -12.03 -21.10 -0.23
C PRO A 324 -13.36 -21.53 -0.85
N ALA A 325 -13.43 -21.59 -2.18
CA ALA A 325 -14.68 -21.73 -2.90
C ALA A 325 -15.46 -23.02 -2.53
N ASP A 326 -14.73 -24.10 -2.24
CA ASP A 326 -15.26 -25.39 -1.81
C ASP A 326 -15.77 -25.40 -0.35
N ARG A 327 -15.46 -24.38 0.44
CA ARG A 327 -15.84 -24.24 1.85
C ARG A 327 -16.85 -23.12 2.09
N ALA A 328 -17.02 -22.23 1.15
CA ALA A 328 -17.76 -20.98 1.34
C ALA A 328 -19.24 -21.20 1.67
N ASP A 329 -19.91 -22.13 1.00
CA ASP A 329 -21.35 -22.38 1.20
C ASP A 329 -21.61 -23.01 2.58
N ALA A 330 -20.77 -23.96 3.00
CA ALA A 330 -20.84 -24.55 4.34
C ALA A 330 -20.52 -23.53 5.43
N PHE A 331 -19.54 -22.67 5.20
CA PHE A 331 -19.21 -21.55 6.09
C PHE A 331 -20.40 -20.59 6.24
N ALA A 332 -21.01 -20.15 5.14
CA ALA A 332 -22.15 -19.26 5.16
C ALA A 332 -23.35 -19.86 5.92
N ALA A 333 -23.64 -21.14 5.71
CA ALA A 333 -24.71 -21.84 6.43
C ALA A 333 -24.46 -21.89 7.94
N ARG A 334 -23.23 -22.20 8.38
CA ARG A 334 -22.86 -22.22 9.81
C ARG A 334 -22.89 -20.82 10.42
N LEU A 335 -22.40 -19.82 9.68
CA LEU A 335 -22.39 -18.43 10.11
C LEU A 335 -23.82 -17.91 10.36
N ALA A 336 -24.77 -18.24 9.49
CA ALA A 336 -26.16 -17.83 9.61
C ALA A 336 -26.86 -18.38 10.86
N THR A 337 -26.37 -19.48 11.43
CA THR A 337 -26.90 -20.06 12.66
C THR A 337 -26.20 -19.59 13.93
N LEU A 338 -25.09 -18.82 13.78
CA LEU A 338 -24.30 -18.37 14.90
C LEU A 338 -24.86 -17.09 15.50
N PRO A 339 -25.21 -17.04 16.82
CA PRO A 339 -25.64 -15.84 17.49
C PRO A 339 -24.57 -14.72 17.46
N ASP A 340 -24.98 -13.46 17.35
CA ASP A 340 -24.07 -12.31 17.24
C ASP A 340 -23.13 -12.15 18.42
N ASP A 341 -23.58 -12.49 19.63
CA ASP A 341 -22.79 -12.44 20.85
C ASP A 341 -21.68 -13.51 20.92
N GLN A 342 -21.74 -14.51 20.04
CA GLN A 342 -20.75 -15.55 19.89
C GLN A 342 -19.73 -15.29 18.78
N LYS A 343 -19.96 -14.32 17.89
CA LYS A 343 -19.04 -13.97 16.78
C LYS A 343 -17.72 -13.38 17.27
N VAL A 344 -17.72 -12.74 18.43
CA VAL A 344 -16.54 -12.28 19.17
C VAL A 344 -16.71 -12.52 20.65
N ARG A 345 -15.62 -12.72 21.37
CA ARG A 345 -15.68 -12.87 22.82
C ARG A 345 -15.74 -11.49 23.47
N TRP A 346 -16.55 -11.36 24.54
CA TRP A 346 -16.73 -10.14 25.29
C TRP A 346 -16.13 -10.24 26.69
N ALA A 347 -15.26 -9.29 27.07
CA ALA A 347 -14.76 -9.15 28.43
C ALA A 347 -15.42 -7.96 29.12
N ARG A 348 -15.76 -8.11 30.41
CA ARG A 348 -16.18 -6.99 31.25
C ARG A 348 -15.01 -6.47 32.05
N HIS A 349 -14.71 -5.18 31.92
CA HIS A 349 -13.62 -4.52 32.63
C HIS A 349 -14.18 -3.43 33.55
N ARG A 350 -13.90 -3.53 34.86
CA ARG A 350 -14.21 -2.47 35.81
C ARG A 350 -13.06 -1.47 35.85
N ILE A 351 -13.36 -0.21 35.54
CA ILE A 351 -12.37 0.88 35.49
C ILE A 351 -11.79 1.10 36.89
N LYS A 352 -10.46 1.06 36.98
CA LYS A 352 -9.74 1.33 38.23
C LYS A 352 -9.34 2.82 38.29
N PRO A 353 -9.16 3.40 39.48
CA PRO A 353 -8.61 4.75 39.62
C PRO A 353 -7.28 4.89 38.86
N GLY A 354 -7.14 5.97 38.09
CA GLY A 354 -5.94 6.26 37.29
C GLY A 354 -5.82 5.51 35.94
N GLU A 355 -6.74 4.62 35.60
CA GLU A 355 -6.75 3.99 34.28
C GLU A 355 -7.24 4.97 33.21
N SER A 356 -6.71 4.81 32.00
CA SER A 356 -7.15 5.54 30.80
C SER A 356 -7.66 4.57 29.74
N LEU A 357 -8.50 5.04 28.83
CA LEU A 357 -8.94 4.24 27.68
C LEU A 357 -7.76 3.70 26.88
N ILE A 358 -6.64 4.44 26.80
CA ILE A 358 -5.41 3.99 26.10
C ILE A 358 -4.79 2.79 26.82
N ALA A 359 -4.70 2.84 28.17
CA ALA A 359 -4.12 1.75 28.95
C ALA A 359 -5.01 0.51 28.90
N ILE A 360 -6.33 0.70 29.04
CA ILE A 360 -7.31 -0.40 28.94
C ILE A 360 -7.29 -1.01 27.54
N ALA A 361 -7.31 -0.20 26.48
CA ALA A 361 -7.24 -0.67 25.11
C ALA A 361 -5.96 -1.48 24.84
N ALA A 362 -4.81 -1.02 25.35
CA ALA A 362 -3.55 -1.75 25.23
C ALA A 362 -3.57 -3.10 25.96
N LYS A 363 -4.26 -3.17 27.11
CA LYS A 363 -4.39 -4.41 27.89
C LYS A 363 -5.20 -5.48 27.17
N TYR A 364 -6.26 -5.08 26.46
CA TYR A 364 -7.17 -5.98 25.76
C TYR A 364 -6.90 -6.07 24.25
N GLU A 365 -5.78 -5.54 23.79
CA GLU A 365 -5.35 -5.52 22.38
C GLU A 365 -6.44 -5.01 21.43
N THR A 366 -7.01 -3.87 21.79
CA THR A 366 -8.02 -3.14 21.03
C THR A 366 -7.67 -1.65 20.94
N THR A 367 -8.59 -0.81 20.51
CA THR A 367 -8.38 0.64 20.44
C THR A 367 -9.32 1.40 21.36
N PRO A 368 -8.94 2.61 21.84
CA PRO A 368 -9.87 3.49 22.56
C PRO A 368 -11.13 3.81 21.73
N ALA A 369 -11.03 3.85 20.41
CA ALA A 369 -12.17 4.09 19.53
C ALA A 369 -13.19 2.97 19.62
N VAL A 370 -12.74 1.70 19.56
CA VAL A 370 -13.61 0.52 19.70
C VAL A 370 -14.28 0.47 21.07
N ILE A 371 -13.49 0.71 22.15
CA ILE A 371 -14.07 0.72 23.50
C ILE A 371 -15.16 1.80 23.60
N ARG A 372 -14.93 3.00 23.07
CA ARG A 372 -15.93 4.07 23.06
C ARG A 372 -17.19 3.68 22.30
N GLN A 373 -17.03 3.17 21.10
CA GLN A 373 -18.13 2.78 20.22
C GLN A 373 -19.02 1.73 20.88
N VAL A 374 -18.43 0.66 21.39
CA VAL A 374 -19.15 -0.45 22.04
C VAL A 374 -19.89 -0.01 23.31
N ASN A 375 -19.33 0.95 24.05
CA ASN A 375 -19.88 1.38 25.35
C ASN A 375 -20.63 2.71 25.28
N GLY A 376 -20.83 3.29 24.10
CA GLY A 376 -21.50 4.59 23.95
C GLY A 376 -20.76 5.75 24.65
N VAL A 377 -19.45 5.64 24.86
CA VAL A 377 -18.66 6.66 25.58
C VAL A 377 -18.30 7.79 24.62
N SER A 378 -18.79 9.00 24.91
CA SER A 378 -18.41 10.22 24.22
C SER A 378 -17.13 10.82 24.82
N GLY A 379 -16.15 11.16 23.98
CA GLY A 379 -14.87 11.72 24.43
C GLY A 379 -13.88 10.70 25.02
N ASN A 380 -12.97 11.15 25.89
CA ASN A 380 -11.91 10.32 26.48
C ASN A 380 -12.07 10.14 27.99
N THR A 381 -13.09 10.75 28.57
CA THR A 381 -13.32 10.69 30.03
C THR A 381 -14.04 9.40 30.40
N ILE A 382 -13.45 8.67 31.32
CA ILE A 382 -14.02 7.46 31.93
C ILE A 382 -14.02 7.61 33.44
N VAL A 383 -14.99 6.99 34.12
CA VAL A 383 -15.18 7.11 35.58
C VAL A 383 -14.78 5.81 36.27
N ALA A 384 -13.91 5.90 37.25
CA ALA A 384 -13.52 4.75 38.05
C ALA A 384 -14.76 4.08 38.70
N GLY A 385 -14.77 2.75 38.70
CA GLY A 385 -15.88 1.95 39.21
C GLY A 385 -16.91 1.56 38.14
N GLN A 386 -17.01 2.26 37.01
CA GLN A 386 -17.90 1.88 35.89
C GLN A 386 -17.36 0.65 35.16
N TRP A 387 -18.27 -0.04 34.47
CA TRP A 387 -17.95 -1.22 33.65
C TRP A 387 -17.86 -0.87 32.18
N LEU A 388 -16.89 -1.47 31.52
CA LEU A 388 -16.74 -1.46 30.08
C LEU A 388 -16.90 -2.88 29.52
N THR A 389 -17.63 -3.00 28.42
CA THR A 389 -17.67 -4.20 27.59
C THR A 389 -16.60 -4.07 26.50
N ILE A 390 -15.72 -5.05 26.38
CA ILE A 390 -14.55 -4.98 25.50
C ILE A 390 -14.51 -6.24 24.65
N PRO A 391 -14.47 -6.13 23.29
CA PRO A 391 -14.28 -7.28 22.44
C PRO A 391 -12.86 -7.81 22.59
N THR A 392 -12.72 -9.12 22.72
CA THR A 392 -11.45 -9.83 22.87
C THR A 392 -11.38 -11.04 21.95
N ALA A 393 -10.17 -11.51 21.69
CA ALA A 393 -9.93 -12.73 20.94
C ALA A 393 -10.57 -13.97 21.61
N THR A 394 -11.06 -14.90 20.81
CA THR A 394 -11.66 -16.16 21.28
C THR A 394 -10.59 -17.21 21.62
N ARG A 395 -9.41 -17.10 21.02
CA ARG A 395 -8.24 -17.97 21.21
C ARG A 395 -7.05 -17.18 21.73
N ASP A 396 -5.99 -17.88 22.11
CA ASP A 396 -4.71 -17.26 22.44
C ASP A 396 -4.14 -16.53 21.23
N LEU A 397 -3.50 -15.38 21.45
CA LEU A 397 -3.08 -14.46 20.39
C LEU A 397 -1.98 -15.02 19.47
N ASP A 398 -1.23 -16.02 19.94
CA ASP A 398 -0.24 -16.76 19.14
C ASP A 398 -0.90 -17.60 18.02
N ARG A 399 -2.18 -17.95 18.16
CA ARG A 399 -2.97 -18.64 17.14
C ARG A 399 -3.23 -17.78 15.89
N TYR A 400 -3.21 -16.45 16.02
CA TYR A 400 -3.50 -15.52 14.91
C TYR A 400 -2.22 -15.20 14.14
N SER A 401 -1.64 -16.20 13.48
CA SER A 401 -0.35 -16.16 12.78
C SER A 401 -0.23 -15.04 11.75
N GLY A 402 -1.32 -14.72 11.04
CA GLY A 402 -1.39 -13.64 10.04
C GLY A 402 -1.66 -12.25 10.63
N SER A 403 -1.89 -12.11 11.94
CA SER A 403 -2.05 -10.79 12.56
C SER A 403 -0.79 -9.92 12.43
N ALA A 404 -0.93 -8.60 12.47
CA ALA A 404 0.22 -7.70 12.37
C ALA A 404 1.24 -7.91 13.49
N ASP A 405 0.76 -8.29 14.68
CA ASP A 405 1.61 -8.52 15.85
C ASP A 405 2.37 -9.85 15.71
N SER A 406 1.71 -10.93 15.27
CA SER A 406 2.34 -12.22 15.00
C SER A 406 3.36 -12.14 13.87
N ARG A 407 3.02 -11.45 12.76
CA ARG A 407 3.98 -11.20 11.68
C ARG A 407 5.19 -10.40 12.14
N LEU A 408 4.98 -9.39 13.02
CA LEU A 408 6.08 -8.63 13.60
C LEU A 408 6.95 -9.51 14.50
N ALA A 409 6.35 -10.34 15.33
CA ALA A 409 7.07 -11.29 16.18
C ALA A 409 7.94 -12.26 15.35
N GLN A 410 7.37 -12.83 14.27
CA GLN A 410 8.10 -13.69 13.34
C GLN A 410 9.29 -12.96 12.68
N ILE A 411 9.10 -11.71 12.22
CA ILE A 411 10.17 -10.88 11.65
C ILE A 411 11.26 -10.64 12.69
N GLN A 412 10.89 -10.37 13.94
CA GLN A 412 11.81 -10.12 15.03
C GLN A 412 12.56 -11.38 15.51
N GLN A 413 12.07 -12.57 15.19
CA GLN A 413 12.72 -13.83 15.55
C GLN A 413 13.68 -14.39 14.48
N ARG A 414 13.64 -13.90 13.25
CA ARG A 414 14.38 -14.46 12.08
C ARG A 414 15.90 -14.48 12.20
N ASN A 415 16.51 -13.83 13.18
CA ASN A 415 17.97 -13.72 13.32
C ASN A 415 18.45 -14.30 14.68
N GLN A 416 17.97 -15.46 15.05
CA GLN A 416 18.25 -16.09 16.35
C GLN A 416 19.74 -16.38 16.61
N ASP A 417 20.57 -16.52 15.54
CA ASP A 417 22.02 -16.75 15.64
C ASP A 417 22.81 -15.51 16.09
N ARG A 418 22.11 -14.39 16.34
CA ARG A 418 22.72 -13.10 16.70
C ARG A 418 22.34 -12.69 18.11
N LYS A 419 23.17 -11.87 18.74
CA LYS A 419 22.83 -11.30 20.06
C LYS A 419 21.67 -10.32 19.95
N ARG A 420 20.51 -10.69 20.53
CA ARG A 420 19.31 -9.85 20.60
C ARG A 420 19.45 -8.77 21.67
N ILE A 421 19.03 -7.55 21.35
CA ILE A 421 18.88 -6.43 22.28
C ILE A 421 17.48 -5.88 22.11
N ASP A 422 16.69 -5.88 23.19
CA ASP A 422 15.40 -5.22 23.24
C ASP A 422 15.61 -3.75 23.62
N TYR A 423 15.14 -2.85 22.75
CA TYR A 423 15.30 -1.42 22.91
C TYR A 423 13.93 -0.72 22.97
N ARG A 424 13.74 0.16 23.96
CA ARG A 424 12.54 0.99 24.06
C ARG A 424 12.85 2.40 23.54
N VAL A 425 12.09 2.84 22.54
CA VAL A 425 12.23 4.17 21.91
C VAL A 425 12.03 5.27 22.95
N ARG A 426 12.95 6.24 22.96
CA ARG A 426 12.97 7.41 23.83
C ARG A 426 12.70 8.69 23.04
N SER A 427 12.44 9.80 23.73
CA SER A 427 12.32 11.11 23.09
C SER A 427 13.59 11.47 22.33
N GLY A 428 13.46 11.95 21.09
CA GLY A 428 14.58 12.31 20.20
C GLY A 428 15.19 11.12 19.44
N ASP A 429 14.71 9.90 19.63
CA ASP A 429 15.17 8.74 18.87
C ASP A 429 14.65 8.74 17.42
N SER A 430 15.51 8.24 16.54
CA SER A 430 15.21 7.89 15.16
C SER A 430 15.90 6.58 14.82
N PHE A 431 15.50 5.90 13.73
CA PHE A 431 16.22 4.72 13.27
C PHE A 431 17.71 4.99 13.08
N TRP A 432 18.06 6.19 12.63
CA TRP A 432 19.46 6.58 12.40
C TRP A 432 20.21 6.73 13.73
N THR A 433 19.65 7.45 14.72
CA THR A 433 20.32 7.66 16.02
C THR A 433 20.50 6.36 16.80
N ILE A 434 19.48 5.50 16.81
CA ILE A 434 19.54 4.19 17.48
C ILE A 434 20.55 3.28 16.75
N ALA A 435 20.49 3.20 15.41
CA ALA A 435 21.40 2.37 14.63
C ALA A 435 22.87 2.77 14.82
N ARG A 436 23.16 4.08 14.82
CA ARG A 436 24.50 4.61 15.10
C ARG A 436 24.99 4.22 16.50
N LYS A 437 24.14 4.37 17.51
CA LYS A 437 24.46 3.98 18.91
C LYS A 437 24.80 2.50 19.04
N HIS A 438 24.10 1.65 18.31
CA HIS A 438 24.27 0.19 18.37
C HIS A 438 25.19 -0.36 17.30
N ARG A 439 25.78 0.48 16.41
CA ARG A 439 26.69 0.12 15.30
C ARG A 439 26.04 -0.87 14.35
N VAL A 440 24.78 -0.63 13.95
CA VAL A 440 24.05 -1.43 12.96
C VAL A 440 23.52 -0.54 11.83
N SER A 441 23.12 -1.13 10.71
CA SER A 441 22.49 -0.39 9.62
C SER A 441 21.08 0.06 10.04
N TYR A 442 20.74 1.35 9.82
CA TYR A 442 19.39 1.86 10.09
C TYR A 442 18.32 1.19 9.22
N LYS A 443 18.68 0.78 7.99
CA LYS A 443 17.81 -0.01 7.11
C LYS A 443 17.57 -1.41 7.67
N ALA A 444 18.62 -2.06 8.19
CA ALA A 444 18.51 -3.36 8.82
C ALA A 444 17.68 -3.28 10.12
N LEU A 445 17.90 -2.25 10.95
CA LEU A 445 17.12 -2.02 12.17
C LEU A 445 15.62 -1.84 11.85
N ALA A 446 15.28 -1.07 10.82
CA ALA A 446 13.89 -0.91 10.38
C ALA A 446 13.31 -2.25 9.90
N LYS A 447 14.04 -3.01 9.05
CA LYS A 447 13.63 -4.33 8.54
C LYS A 447 13.38 -5.33 9.67
N TRP A 448 14.24 -5.40 10.69
CA TRP A 448 14.07 -6.29 11.83
C TRP A 448 12.83 -6.00 12.66
N ASN A 449 12.26 -4.82 12.51
CA ASN A 449 11.07 -4.36 13.22
C ASN A 449 9.86 -4.15 12.31
N GLY A 450 9.86 -4.74 11.11
CA GLY A 450 8.74 -4.66 10.16
C GLY A 450 8.37 -3.22 9.77
N MET A 451 9.37 -2.33 9.71
CA MET A 451 9.18 -0.90 9.48
C MET A 451 10.01 -0.42 8.28
N ALA A 452 9.55 0.67 7.68
CA ALA A 452 10.37 1.42 6.72
C ALA A 452 11.33 2.37 7.44
N PRO A 453 12.52 2.65 6.89
CA PRO A 453 13.51 3.56 7.50
C PRO A 453 13.00 4.98 7.75
N GLY A 454 11.97 5.41 7.00
CA GLY A 454 11.32 6.71 7.16
C GLY A 454 10.11 6.72 8.10
N ASP A 455 9.80 5.61 8.76
CA ASP A 455 8.67 5.55 9.70
C ASP A 455 8.96 6.33 10.97
N THR A 456 7.93 6.98 11.49
CA THR A 456 8.02 7.69 12.77
C THR A 456 8.06 6.68 13.92
N LEU A 457 9.08 6.79 14.76
CA LEU A 457 9.19 6.02 15.99
C LEU A 457 8.35 6.66 17.10
N ARG A 458 7.37 5.92 17.62
CA ARG A 458 6.61 6.36 18.79
C ARG A 458 7.40 6.10 20.06
N ILE A 459 7.45 7.08 20.96
CA ILE A 459 8.08 6.93 22.29
C ILE A 459 7.46 5.73 23.01
N GLY A 460 8.30 4.91 23.64
CA GLY A 460 7.89 3.69 24.33
C GLY A 460 7.79 2.44 23.44
N ARG A 461 7.80 2.56 22.12
CA ARG A 461 7.79 1.41 21.20
C ARG A 461 8.99 0.50 21.49
N LYS A 462 8.74 -0.81 21.56
CA LYS A 462 9.79 -1.83 21.67
C LYS A 462 10.36 -2.11 20.28
N LEU A 463 11.68 -2.10 20.14
CA LEU A 463 12.42 -2.47 18.94
C LEU A 463 13.38 -3.61 19.29
N VAL A 464 13.57 -4.51 18.36
CA VAL A 464 14.61 -5.55 18.43
C VAL A 464 15.81 -5.11 17.60
N ILE A 465 16.99 -5.21 18.18
CA ILE A 465 18.29 -4.91 17.56
C ILE A 465 19.13 -6.17 17.59
N TRP A 466 19.63 -6.61 16.44
CA TRP A 466 20.49 -7.77 16.33
C TRP A 466 21.95 -7.33 16.21
N LYS A 467 22.81 -7.77 17.14
CA LYS A 467 24.26 -7.52 17.12
C LYS A 467 25.02 -8.77 16.71
N GLY A 468 26.11 -8.57 15.94
CA GLY A 468 27.02 -9.65 15.55
C GLY A 468 26.56 -10.36 14.27
N GLY A 469 27.53 -10.70 13.40
CA GLY A 469 27.36 -11.33 12.11
C GLY A 469 27.26 -10.33 10.96
N GLU A 470 27.91 -10.64 9.85
CA GLU A 470 27.70 -9.94 8.57
C GLU A 470 26.20 -9.91 8.28
N VAL A 471 25.71 -8.78 7.79
CA VAL A 471 24.33 -8.69 7.28
C VAL A 471 24.25 -9.72 6.16
N PRO A 472 23.42 -10.77 6.25
CA PRO A 472 23.19 -11.57 5.08
C PRO A 472 22.55 -10.66 4.05
N THR A 473 23.26 -10.33 2.99
CA THR A 473 22.72 -9.84 1.73
C THR A 473 21.99 -10.97 1.01
N GLY A 474 21.37 -11.88 1.75
CA GLY A 474 20.73 -13.09 1.28
C GLY A 474 19.27 -13.15 1.62
N ALA A 475 18.49 -12.93 0.61
CA ALA A 475 17.25 -13.58 0.24
C ALA A 475 16.07 -13.56 1.22
N VAL A 476 15.30 -12.51 1.19
CA VAL A 476 13.98 -12.62 0.54
C VAL A 476 14.17 -11.99 -0.83
N PRO A 477 13.75 -12.55 -1.93
CA PRO A 477 13.78 -11.84 -3.20
C PRO A 477 12.71 -10.76 -3.19
N ALA A 478 12.95 -9.65 -2.51
CA ALA A 478 12.67 -8.38 -3.13
C ALA A 478 13.50 -8.47 -4.40
N VAL A 479 12.86 -8.35 -5.54
CA VAL A 479 13.50 -8.33 -6.84
C VAL A 479 14.79 -7.57 -6.69
N THR A 480 15.89 -8.30 -6.61
CA THR A 480 17.20 -7.71 -6.54
C THR A 480 17.47 -7.27 -7.95
N VAL A 481 17.26 -5.98 -8.19
CA VAL A 481 17.90 -5.34 -9.34
C VAL A 481 19.36 -5.73 -9.25
N VAL A 482 19.79 -6.61 -10.14
CA VAL A 482 21.18 -6.96 -10.29
C VAL A 482 21.92 -5.68 -10.59
N GLN A 483 22.54 -5.08 -9.58
CA GLN A 483 23.57 -4.09 -9.79
C GLN A 483 24.72 -4.86 -10.42
N ALA A 484 24.80 -4.82 -11.74
CA ALA A 484 26.03 -5.10 -12.44
C ALA A 484 27.04 -4.06 -11.94
N SER A 485 27.88 -4.48 -11.01
CA SER A 485 29.07 -3.74 -10.59
C SER A 485 30.09 -3.85 -11.71
N THR A 486 29.99 -2.99 -12.70
CA THR A 486 31.15 -2.62 -13.51
C THR A 486 32.04 -1.74 -12.64
N PRO A 487 33.33 -2.02 -12.55
CA PRO A 487 34.25 -1.13 -11.83
C PRO A 487 34.22 0.23 -12.53
N MET A 488 33.70 1.24 -11.83
CA MET A 488 33.81 2.62 -12.30
C MET A 488 35.29 2.99 -12.31
N SER A 489 35.80 3.18 -13.50
CA SER A 489 36.99 3.98 -13.75
C SER A 489 36.88 5.27 -12.96
N ARG A 490 37.94 5.55 -12.21
CA ARG A 490 38.13 6.72 -11.38
C ARG A 490 38.02 7.98 -12.26
N ALA A 491 36.85 8.61 -12.25
CA ALA A 491 36.67 9.88 -12.93
C ALA A 491 37.51 10.95 -12.24
N ALA A 492 38.09 11.81 -13.03
CA ALA A 492 38.88 12.98 -12.60
C ALA A 492 38.10 13.86 -11.59
N PRO A 493 38.78 14.60 -10.70
CA PRO A 493 38.14 15.39 -9.67
C PRO A 493 37.22 16.44 -10.29
N ALA A 494 35.92 16.38 -9.94
CA ALA A 494 34.94 17.36 -10.32
C ALA A 494 35.31 18.74 -9.74
N GLU A 495 35.32 19.79 -10.58
CA GLU A 495 35.51 21.19 -10.14
C GLU A 495 34.36 21.59 -9.20
N ARG A 496 34.66 21.67 -7.91
CA ARG A 496 33.73 22.15 -6.90
C ARG A 496 33.79 23.66 -6.78
N ARG A 497 32.68 24.34 -7.04
CA ARG A 497 32.58 25.79 -6.87
C ARG A 497 32.16 26.15 -5.46
N ARG A 498 32.84 27.10 -4.83
CA ARG A 498 32.49 27.66 -3.52
C ARG A 498 31.23 28.50 -3.63
N VAL A 499 30.19 28.17 -2.83
CA VAL A 499 28.92 28.90 -2.75
C VAL A 499 28.71 29.39 -1.30
N ASN A 500 28.37 30.66 -1.15
CA ASN A 500 27.95 31.23 0.14
C ASN A 500 26.43 31.23 0.19
N TYR A 501 25.86 30.60 1.20
CA TYR A 501 24.42 30.54 1.40
C TYR A 501 24.00 31.21 2.69
N THR A 502 22.98 32.10 2.62
CA THR A 502 22.37 32.70 3.80
C THR A 502 21.16 31.90 4.22
N VAL A 503 21.17 31.39 5.44
CA VAL A 503 20.08 30.60 6.05
C VAL A 503 18.81 31.45 6.10
N ARG A 504 17.71 30.86 5.61
CA ARG A 504 16.38 31.46 5.61
C ARG A 504 15.52 30.91 6.74
N ASN A 505 14.41 31.56 7.04
CA ASN A 505 13.46 31.04 8.03
C ASN A 505 12.90 29.67 7.58
N GLY A 506 12.95 28.67 8.47
CA GLY A 506 12.55 27.29 8.17
C GLY A 506 13.66 26.38 7.59
N ASP A 507 14.87 26.92 7.33
CA ASP A 507 16.00 26.12 6.88
C ASP A 507 16.58 25.25 8.01
N SER A 508 16.99 24.06 7.66
CA SER A 508 17.76 23.14 8.49
C SER A 508 19.00 22.65 7.72
N LEU A 509 20.02 22.16 8.40
CA LEU A 509 21.17 21.55 7.74
C LEU A 509 20.74 20.45 6.75
N TRP A 510 19.67 19.75 7.04
CA TRP A 510 19.12 18.72 6.19
C TRP A 510 18.43 19.28 4.93
N THR A 511 17.60 20.34 5.07
CA THR A 511 16.94 20.96 3.91
C THR A 511 17.95 21.62 2.98
N ILE A 512 18.98 22.27 3.55
CA ILE A 512 20.07 22.90 2.79
C ILE A 512 20.93 21.83 2.09
N SER A 513 21.28 20.72 2.77
CA SER A 513 22.07 19.65 2.18
C SER A 513 21.37 19.03 0.96
N ARG A 514 20.05 18.83 1.04
CA ARG A 514 19.26 18.33 -0.11
C ARG A 514 19.18 19.33 -1.25
N LYS A 515 19.00 20.61 -0.94
CA LYS A 515 18.91 21.69 -1.93
C LYS A 515 20.16 21.79 -2.78
N PHE A 516 21.33 21.63 -2.17
CA PHE A 516 22.63 21.77 -2.83
C PHE A 516 23.32 20.45 -3.16
N ARG A 517 22.63 19.30 -2.93
CA ARG A 517 23.13 17.93 -3.19
C ARG A 517 24.49 17.63 -2.52
N VAL A 518 24.67 18.15 -1.31
CA VAL A 518 25.82 17.89 -0.44
C VAL A 518 25.38 17.14 0.80
N THR A 519 26.30 16.54 1.56
CA THR A 519 25.91 15.87 2.81
C THR A 519 25.86 16.86 3.98
N VAL A 520 25.10 16.53 5.02
CA VAL A 520 25.10 17.31 6.28
C VAL A 520 26.48 17.27 6.94
N GLY A 521 27.25 16.18 6.71
CA GLY A 521 28.64 16.06 7.15
C GLY A 521 29.53 17.09 6.48
N ASP A 522 29.46 17.19 5.16
CA ASP A 522 30.22 18.17 4.38
C ASP A 522 29.89 19.60 4.82
N LEU A 523 28.59 19.93 5.03
CA LEU A 523 28.17 21.24 5.50
C LEU A 523 28.77 21.60 6.87
N LYS A 524 28.90 20.65 7.76
CA LYS A 524 29.51 20.84 9.09
C LYS A 524 31.03 20.95 9.00
N GLU A 525 31.65 20.18 8.14
CA GLU A 525 33.10 20.17 7.92
C GLU A 525 33.56 21.53 7.33
N TRP A 526 32.81 22.04 6.34
CA TRP A 526 33.13 23.35 5.73
C TRP A 526 32.77 24.55 6.58
N ASN A 527 31.93 24.36 7.63
CA ASN A 527 31.49 25.42 8.54
C ASN A 527 31.77 25.04 9.99
N THR A 528 33.06 25.02 10.37
CA THR A 528 33.52 24.66 11.71
C THR A 528 32.91 25.54 12.80
N SER A 529 32.52 26.79 12.45
CA SER A 529 31.80 27.72 13.33
C SER A 529 30.40 27.20 13.74
N LEU A 530 29.84 26.15 13.08
CA LEU A 530 28.60 25.51 13.50
C LEU A 530 28.77 24.75 14.82
N GLY A 531 29.99 24.33 15.20
CA GLY A 531 30.30 23.67 16.46
C GLY A 531 29.25 22.60 16.82
N GLY A 532 28.83 22.55 18.07
CA GLY A 532 27.73 21.72 18.55
C GLY A 532 26.33 22.33 18.35
N GLN A 533 26.14 23.37 17.53
CA GLN A 533 24.85 24.03 17.34
C GLN A 533 23.81 23.03 16.74
N LYS A 534 22.70 22.94 17.45
CA LYS A 534 21.58 22.03 17.10
C LYS A 534 20.65 22.63 16.04
N TYR A 535 20.60 23.93 15.92
CA TYR A 535 19.73 24.69 15.03
C TYR A 535 20.49 25.83 14.32
N LEU A 536 20.15 26.07 13.04
CA LEU A 536 20.62 27.19 12.28
C LEU A 536 19.81 28.45 12.63
N ARG A 537 20.44 29.61 12.56
CA ARG A 537 19.75 30.90 12.75
C ARG A 537 19.48 31.56 11.39
N PRO A 538 18.28 32.09 11.13
CA PRO A 538 18.03 32.89 9.94
C PRO A 538 19.07 34.04 9.85
N GLY A 539 19.59 34.28 8.65
CA GLY A 539 20.68 35.23 8.42
C GLY A 539 22.10 34.68 8.59
N GLN A 540 22.29 33.50 9.16
CA GLN A 540 23.58 32.84 9.28
C GLN A 540 24.15 32.50 7.91
N ARG A 541 25.43 32.80 7.66
CA ARG A 541 26.11 32.45 6.39
C ARG A 541 26.78 31.10 6.49
N LEU A 542 26.54 30.24 5.50
CA LEU A 542 27.18 28.94 5.34
C LEU A 542 28.02 28.93 4.07
N VAL A 543 29.21 28.35 4.16
CA VAL A 543 30.07 28.06 3.00
C VAL A 543 29.82 26.63 2.58
N MET A 544 29.69 26.38 1.28
CA MET A 544 29.58 25.02 0.73
C MET A 544 30.32 24.93 -0.60
N TYR A 545 30.78 23.73 -0.93
CA TYR A 545 31.44 23.42 -2.18
C TYR A 545 30.55 22.51 -3.01
N VAL A 546 30.03 23.05 -4.11
CA VAL A 546 28.96 22.42 -4.91
C VAL A 546 29.51 22.06 -6.27
N ASP A 547 29.19 20.86 -6.74
CA ASP A 547 29.51 20.42 -8.10
C ASP A 547 28.59 21.14 -9.09
N VAL A 548 29.17 22.03 -9.91
CA VAL A 548 28.42 22.86 -10.85
C VAL A 548 27.82 22.05 -11.98
N MET A 549 28.46 20.94 -12.36
CA MET A 549 27.95 20.05 -13.42
C MET A 549 26.74 19.23 -12.95
N ALA A 550 26.57 19.05 -11.64
CA ALA A 550 25.41 18.36 -11.07
C ALA A 550 24.16 19.26 -10.92
N GLN A 551 24.30 20.58 -11.03
CA GLN A 551 23.21 21.55 -10.84
C GLN A 551 22.62 22.10 -12.16
N SER A 552 23.31 22.04 -13.27
CA SER A 552 22.84 22.50 -14.57
C SER A 552 21.84 21.54 -15.26
N GLY A 553 21.34 20.55 -14.54
CA GLY A 553 20.34 19.56 -14.97
C GLY A 553 19.05 19.58 -14.11
N GLY A 554 18.62 20.75 -13.62
CA GLY A 554 17.37 20.92 -12.90
C GLY A 554 16.27 21.49 -13.78
#